data_48aa489884a0986069cd31862c32dacd
#
_entry.id   48aa489884a0986069cd31862c32dacd
#
_cell.length_a   1.000
_cell.length_b   1.000
_cell.length_c   1.000
_cell.angle_alpha   90.00
_cell.angle_beta   90.00
_cell.angle_gamma   90.00
#
_symmetry.space_group_name_H-M   'P 1'
#
loop_
_entity.id
_entity.type
_entity.pdbx_description
1 polymer ?
#
loop_
_entity_poly.entity_id
_entity_poly.type
_entity_poly.pdbx_seq_one_letter_code
_entity_poly.pdbx_strand_id
1 'polypeptide(L)'
;SMNHVINNLGPHKLPLIGRADWNDCLNLNCFSWDPNESFQTTENKGEGSKAESLMIAGLFVVTGKDYVALCRQLAKEAANDHQGCIAGMAEEDYLAEAERMQKAVDEMSEAVKQHGWDGEWFLRAYDFFGNKIGSDENEEGKIFIESQGWCTMAGIGLEDGLCAKALDSAKERLECEHGMVLNNPAYTTYHVEMGEISSYPEGYKENAGIFCHN
;
A
#
# COMPACT_ATOMS: atom_id res chain seq x y z
N SER A 1 -6.58 -9.27 10.66
CA SER A 1 -6.20 -8.69 9.38
C SER A 1 -4.69 -8.72 9.16
N MET A 2 -3.82 -8.31 10.10
CA MET A 2 -2.35 -8.30 9.90
C MET A 2 -1.76 -9.67 9.56
N ASN A 3 -2.20 -10.74 10.22
CA ASN A 3 -1.78 -12.11 9.86
C ASN A 3 -2.18 -12.51 8.44
N HIS A 4 -3.28 -11.97 7.92
CA HIS A 4 -3.65 -12.20 6.53
C HIS A 4 -2.60 -11.60 5.58
N VAL A 5 -2.17 -10.36 5.83
CA VAL A 5 -1.12 -9.71 5.02
C VAL A 5 0.17 -10.52 5.07
N ILE A 6 0.67 -10.87 6.27
CA ILE A 6 1.90 -11.65 6.45
C ILE A 6 1.86 -12.98 5.67
N ASN A 7 0.70 -13.62 5.62
CA ASN A 7 0.52 -14.92 4.97
C ASN A 7 0.20 -14.84 3.48
N ASN A 8 0.03 -13.63 2.92
CA ASN A 8 -0.33 -13.41 1.53
C ASN A 8 0.55 -12.30 0.92
N LEU A 9 1.84 -12.58 0.86
CA LEU A 9 2.83 -11.73 0.21
C LEU A 9 3.10 -12.22 -1.21
N GLY A 10 3.35 -11.26 -2.11
CA GLY A 10 3.69 -11.52 -3.49
C GLY A 10 5.18 -11.75 -3.73
N PRO A 11 5.61 -11.76 -5.01
CA PRO A 11 6.99 -12.04 -5.40
C PRO A 11 8.04 -11.09 -4.79
N HIS A 12 7.67 -9.82 -4.57
CA HIS A 12 8.54 -8.81 -3.96
C HIS A 12 8.39 -8.73 -2.44
N LYS A 13 7.68 -9.70 -1.82
CA LYS A 13 7.32 -9.71 -0.39
C LYS A 13 6.49 -8.51 0.05
N LEU A 14 5.75 -7.94 -0.89
CA LEU A 14 4.76 -6.90 -0.67
C LEU A 14 3.36 -7.53 -0.57
N PRO A 15 2.38 -6.84 0.05
CA PRO A 15 1.02 -7.37 0.19
C PRO A 15 0.33 -7.58 -1.15
N LEU A 16 -0.28 -8.74 -1.33
CA LEU A 16 -1.17 -8.99 -2.46
C LEU A 16 -2.45 -8.17 -2.32
N ILE A 17 -2.90 -7.55 -3.41
CA ILE A 17 -4.11 -6.71 -3.40
C ILE A 17 -5.40 -7.44 -3.78
N GLY A 18 -5.32 -8.66 -4.32
CA GLY A 18 -6.55 -9.33 -4.78
C GLY A 18 -7.24 -8.55 -5.91
N ARG A 19 -8.52 -8.22 -5.72
CA ARG A 19 -9.28 -7.45 -6.71
C ARG A 19 -8.80 -5.99 -6.80
N ALA A 20 -8.69 -5.33 -5.68
CA ALA A 20 -8.27 -3.94 -5.54
C ALA A 20 -7.80 -3.68 -4.10
N ASP A 21 -7.19 -2.55 -3.85
CA ASP A 21 -6.94 -2.03 -2.51
C ASP A 21 -7.94 -0.92 -2.15
N TRP A 22 -7.52 0.19 -1.54
CA TRP A 22 -8.37 1.35 -1.30
C TRP A 22 -8.96 1.93 -2.60
N ASN A 23 -8.19 1.91 -3.68
CA ASN A 23 -8.63 2.35 -5.00
C ASN A 23 -9.34 1.19 -5.70
N ASP A 24 -10.65 1.10 -5.53
CA ASP A 24 -11.49 0.03 -6.10
C ASP A 24 -11.40 -0.08 -7.63
N CYS A 25 -10.96 0.99 -8.28
CA CYS A 25 -10.89 1.09 -9.74
C CYS A 25 -9.52 0.68 -10.30
N LEU A 26 -8.51 0.48 -9.45
CA LEU A 26 -7.19 -0.04 -9.82
C LEU A 26 -7.21 -1.58 -9.74
N ASN A 27 -7.50 -2.24 -10.88
CA ASN A 27 -7.85 -3.65 -10.90
C ASN A 27 -6.72 -4.51 -11.53
N LEU A 28 -5.59 -4.56 -10.87
CA LEU A 28 -4.34 -5.15 -11.39
C LEU A 28 -4.32 -6.68 -11.52
N ASN A 29 -5.41 -7.37 -11.13
CA ASN A 29 -5.62 -8.80 -11.32
C ASN A 29 -6.90 -9.12 -12.12
N CYS A 30 -7.57 -8.10 -12.66
CA CYS A 30 -8.88 -8.23 -13.30
C CYS A 30 -8.77 -7.75 -14.74
N PHE A 31 -8.73 -8.68 -15.70
CA PHE A 31 -8.46 -8.37 -17.10
C PHE A 31 -9.73 -8.51 -17.93
N SER A 32 -10.46 -7.41 -18.14
CA SER A 32 -11.58 -7.34 -19.06
C SER A 32 -11.43 -6.16 -20.01
N TRP A 33 -11.75 -6.38 -21.29
CA TRP A 33 -11.84 -5.31 -22.27
C TRP A 33 -13.09 -4.43 -22.09
N ASP A 34 -14.04 -4.88 -21.26
CA ASP A 34 -15.16 -4.06 -20.81
C ASP A 34 -14.81 -3.45 -19.45
N PRO A 35 -14.64 -2.11 -19.34
CA PRO A 35 -14.34 -1.44 -18.07
C PRO A 35 -15.37 -1.72 -16.98
N ASN A 36 -16.64 -1.97 -17.34
CA ASN A 36 -17.69 -2.28 -16.38
C ASN A 36 -17.56 -3.67 -15.76
N GLU A 37 -16.71 -4.53 -16.30
CA GLU A 37 -16.45 -5.87 -15.81
C GLU A 37 -15.10 -6.01 -15.13
N SER A 38 -14.17 -5.05 -15.29
CA SER A 38 -12.79 -5.17 -14.83
C SER A 38 -12.66 -5.45 -13.33
N PHE A 39 -13.53 -4.89 -12.49
CA PHE A 39 -13.53 -5.11 -11.05
C PHE A 39 -14.26 -6.40 -10.62
N GLN A 40 -14.97 -7.08 -11.51
CA GLN A 40 -15.70 -8.32 -11.24
C GLN A 40 -14.88 -9.57 -11.54
N THR A 41 -13.95 -9.48 -12.48
CA THR A 41 -13.03 -10.55 -12.80
C THR A 41 -11.89 -10.55 -11.79
N THR A 42 -11.98 -11.40 -10.78
CA THR A 42 -11.08 -11.34 -9.61
C THR A 42 -9.87 -12.23 -9.72
N GLU A 43 -9.86 -13.16 -10.67
CA GLU A 43 -8.81 -14.16 -10.78
C GLU A 43 -8.52 -14.49 -12.24
N ASN A 44 -7.26 -14.60 -12.57
CA ASN A 44 -6.85 -15.07 -13.86
C ASN A 44 -6.89 -16.61 -13.89
N LYS A 45 -8.10 -17.17 -14.02
CA LYS A 45 -8.37 -18.60 -14.32
C LYS A 45 -7.58 -19.61 -13.47
N GLY A 46 -7.49 -19.37 -12.16
CA GLY A 46 -6.87 -20.28 -11.21
C GLY A 46 -5.41 -20.01 -10.86
N GLU A 47 -4.80 -18.96 -11.42
CA GLU A 47 -3.44 -18.57 -11.04
C GLU A 47 -3.38 -17.72 -9.75
N GLY A 48 -4.53 -17.28 -9.26
CA GLY A 48 -4.64 -16.43 -8.08
C GLY A 48 -4.18 -14.99 -8.31
N SER A 49 -4.16 -14.22 -7.23
CA SER A 49 -3.66 -12.84 -7.25
C SER A 49 -2.12 -12.82 -7.20
N LYS A 50 -1.51 -11.94 -7.99
CA LYS A 50 -0.06 -11.70 -7.99
C LYS A 50 0.28 -10.23 -7.84
N ALA A 51 -0.66 -9.32 -8.12
CA ALA A 51 -0.45 -7.89 -8.00
C ALA A 51 -0.20 -7.50 -6.53
N GLU A 52 0.72 -6.57 -6.31
CA GLU A 52 1.19 -6.16 -4.99
C GLU A 52 0.98 -4.66 -4.78
N SER A 53 0.63 -4.24 -3.55
CA SER A 53 0.34 -2.85 -3.21
C SER A 53 1.36 -2.23 -2.28
N LEU A 54 2.00 -1.15 -2.71
CA LEU A 54 2.88 -0.34 -1.87
C LEU A 54 2.08 0.49 -0.85
N MET A 55 0.88 0.93 -1.23
CA MET A 55 -0.03 1.62 -0.30
C MET A 55 -0.35 0.73 0.90
N ILE A 56 -0.76 -0.53 0.66
CA ILE A 56 -1.05 -1.48 1.74
C ILE A 56 0.20 -1.84 2.54
N ALA A 57 1.37 -1.90 1.90
CA ALA A 57 2.64 -2.10 2.60
C ALA A 57 2.92 -0.96 3.59
N GLY A 58 2.78 0.30 3.17
CA GLY A 58 2.90 1.47 4.05
C GLY A 58 1.88 1.44 5.19
N LEU A 59 0.62 1.20 4.89
CA LEU A 59 -0.46 1.05 5.90
C LEU A 59 -0.16 -0.09 6.88
N PHE A 60 0.36 -1.23 6.42
CA PHE A 60 0.77 -2.34 7.27
C PHE A 60 1.85 -1.92 8.26
N VAL A 61 2.87 -1.17 7.80
CA VAL A 61 3.97 -0.71 8.66
C VAL A 61 3.47 0.28 9.72
N VAL A 62 2.61 1.24 9.36
CA VAL A 62 1.99 2.17 10.32
C VAL A 62 1.22 1.39 11.39
N THR A 63 0.26 0.58 10.96
CA THR A 63 -0.61 -0.19 11.86
C THR A 63 0.19 -1.20 12.70
N GLY A 64 1.23 -1.79 12.10
CA GLY A 64 2.11 -2.75 12.78
C GLY A 64 2.91 -2.12 13.91
N LYS A 65 3.44 -0.91 13.71
CA LYS A 65 4.11 -0.14 14.76
C LYS A 65 3.18 0.16 15.92
N ASP A 66 1.95 0.60 15.63
CA ASP A 66 0.93 0.84 16.67
C ASP A 66 0.56 -0.44 17.40
N TYR A 67 0.41 -1.56 16.69
CA TYR A 67 0.12 -2.85 17.30
C TYR A 67 1.25 -3.34 18.19
N VAL A 68 2.51 -3.18 17.79
CA VAL A 68 3.69 -3.48 18.64
C VAL A 68 3.68 -2.63 19.90
N ALA A 69 3.40 -1.33 19.78
CA ALA A 69 3.31 -0.44 20.94
C ALA A 69 2.18 -0.87 21.90
N LEU A 70 1.02 -1.23 21.36
CA LEU A 70 -0.11 -1.75 22.11
C LEU A 70 0.24 -3.05 22.84
N CYS A 71 0.85 -4.04 22.17
CA CYS A 71 1.28 -5.29 22.80
C CYS A 71 2.26 -5.04 23.96
N ARG A 72 3.24 -4.14 23.76
CA ARG A 72 4.19 -3.77 24.82
C ARG A 72 3.51 -3.07 26.00
N GLN A 73 2.48 -2.27 25.74
CA GLN A 73 1.69 -1.65 26.81
C GLN A 73 0.87 -2.69 27.58
N LEU A 74 0.20 -3.60 26.87
CA LEU A 74 -0.57 -4.68 27.48
C LEU A 74 0.31 -5.64 28.30
N ALA A 75 1.54 -5.91 27.86
CA ALA A 75 2.51 -6.67 28.64
C ALA A 75 2.80 -6.02 30.00
N LYS A 76 3.04 -4.70 30.03
CA LYS A 76 3.26 -3.95 31.28
C LYS A 76 2.05 -4.00 32.18
N GLU A 77 0.85 -3.92 31.64
CA GLU A 77 -0.40 -4.01 32.39
C GLU A 77 -0.61 -5.42 32.96
N ALA A 78 -0.36 -6.47 32.14
CA ALA A 78 -0.43 -7.86 32.59
C ALA A 78 0.56 -8.17 33.70
N ALA A 79 1.78 -7.66 33.64
CA ALA A 79 2.78 -7.80 34.72
C ALA A 79 2.35 -7.20 36.06
N ASN A 80 1.47 -6.19 36.02
CA ASN A 80 0.96 -5.50 37.23
C ASN A 80 -0.46 -5.93 37.62
N ASP A 81 -1.13 -6.73 36.79
CA ASP A 81 -2.52 -7.14 37.00
C ASP A 81 -2.62 -8.45 37.78
N HIS A 82 -2.69 -8.36 39.09
CA HIS A 82 -2.92 -9.51 39.98
C HIS A 82 -4.35 -10.09 39.91
N GLN A 83 -5.26 -9.50 39.12
CA GLN A 83 -6.66 -9.90 39.01
C GLN A 83 -7.06 -10.46 37.64
N GLY A 84 -6.17 -10.51 36.66
CA GLY A 84 -6.41 -11.13 35.35
C GLY A 84 -7.47 -10.41 34.51
N CYS A 85 -7.56 -9.08 34.62
CA CYS A 85 -8.54 -8.28 33.87
C CYS A 85 -8.28 -8.20 32.37
N ILE A 86 -7.08 -8.55 31.91
CA ILE A 86 -6.70 -8.57 30.50
C ILE A 86 -6.73 -10.03 30.03
N ALA A 87 -7.92 -10.50 29.80
CA ALA A 87 -8.32 -11.68 29.01
C ALA A 87 -7.27 -12.79 28.78
N GLY A 88 -6.69 -13.34 29.86
CA GLY A 88 -6.05 -14.66 29.81
C GLY A 88 -4.72 -14.77 29.06
N MET A 89 -4.07 -13.67 28.69
CA MET A 89 -2.73 -13.68 28.12
C MET A 89 -1.68 -13.23 29.17
N ALA A 90 -0.58 -13.96 29.24
CA ALA A 90 0.54 -13.62 30.12
C ALA A 90 1.40 -12.49 29.52
N GLU A 91 2.23 -11.87 30.34
CA GLU A 91 3.18 -10.85 29.92
C GLU A 91 4.05 -11.35 28.75
N GLU A 92 4.57 -12.57 28.88
CA GLU A 92 5.44 -13.19 27.89
C GLU A 92 4.75 -13.38 26.53
N ASP A 93 3.45 -13.68 26.50
CA ASP A 93 2.67 -13.84 25.29
C ASP A 93 2.54 -12.53 24.51
N TYR A 94 2.29 -11.41 25.23
CA TYR A 94 2.25 -10.08 24.62
C TYR A 94 3.62 -9.64 24.09
N LEU A 95 4.69 -9.93 24.83
CA LEU A 95 6.06 -9.61 24.39
C LEU A 95 6.44 -10.43 23.16
N ALA A 96 6.14 -11.72 23.14
CA ALA A 96 6.38 -12.59 21.98
C ALA A 96 5.63 -12.12 20.74
N GLU A 97 4.37 -11.70 20.90
CA GLU A 97 3.57 -11.15 19.81
C GLU A 97 4.11 -9.80 19.32
N ALA A 98 4.58 -8.94 20.23
CA ALA A 98 5.25 -7.69 19.86
C ALA A 98 6.53 -7.92 19.06
N GLU A 99 7.36 -8.88 19.45
CA GLU A 99 8.59 -9.24 18.73
C GLU A 99 8.28 -9.81 17.34
N ARG A 100 7.30 -10.71 17.25
CA ARG A 100 6.85 -11.31 15.97
C ARG A 100 6.38 -10.22 15.01
N MET A 101 5.56 -9.29 15.48
CA MET A 101 5.05 -8.22 14.65
C MET A 101 6.13 -7.19 14.29
N GLN A 102 7.03 -6.86 15.23
CA GLN A 102 8.15 -5.97 14.96
C GLN A 102 9.00 -6.50 13.81
N LYS A 103 9.31 -7.80 13.84
CA LYS A 103 10.04 -8.45 12.75
C LYS A 103 9.31 -8.32 11.41
N ALA A 104 8.00 -8.56 11.38
CA ALA A 104 7.20 -8.42 10.15
C ALA A 104 7.17 -6.98 9.63
N VAL A 105 7.13 -5.99 10.52
CA VAL A 105 7.19 -4.55 10.20
C VAL A 105 8.56 -4.20 9.59
N ASP A 106 9.64 -4.71 10.17
CA ASP A 106 11.00 -4.44 9.70
C ASP A 106 11.23 -5.09 8.31
N GLU A 107 10.79 -6.35 8.14
CA GLU A 107 10.86 -7.07 6.85
C GLU A 107 10.03 -6.37 5.76
N MET A 108 8.83 -5.88 6.08
CA MET A 108 8.01 -5.13 5.13
C MET A 108 8.65 -3.78 4.78
N SER A 109 9.18 -3.06 5.76
CA SER A 109 9.86 -1.79 5.52
C SER A 109 11.06 -1.96 4.59
N GLU A 110 11.82 -3.04 4.79
CA GLU A 110 12.96 -3.35 3.93
C GLU A 110 12.51 -3.77 2.52
N ALA A 111 11.44 -4.55 2.39
CA ALA A 111 10.88 -4.91 1.09
C ALA A 111 10.41 -3.67 0.30
N VAL A 112 9.78 -2.70 0.96
CA VAL A 112 9.40 -1.42 0.33
C VAL A 112 10.63 -0.63 -0.12
N LYS A 113 11.69 -0.56 0.69
CA LYS A 113 12.93 0.12 0.30
C LYS A 113 13.59 -0.53 -0.92
N GLN A 114 13.63 -1.86 -0.95
CA GLN A 114 14.30 -2.62 -2.01
C GLN A 114 13.52 -2.66 -3.32
N HIS A 115 12.22 -2.77 -3.25
CA HIS A 115 11.36 -3.02 -4.40
C HIS A 115 10.35 -1.90 -4.68
N GLY A 116 10.08 -1.05 -3.71
CA GLY A 116 9.07 0.00 -3.81
C GLY A 116 9.61 1.40 -4.11
N TRP A 117 10.93 1.59 -4.17
CA TRP A 117 11.54 2.89 -4.41
C TRP A 117 11.97 3.05 -5.88
N ASP A 118 11.48 4.08 -6.56
CA ASP A 118 11.73 4.37 -7.98
C ASP A 118 12.80 5.46 -8.21
N GLY A 119 13.62 5.74 -7.18
CA GLY A 119 14.69 6.73 -7.24
C GLY A 119 14.29 8.13 -6.77
N GLU A 120 13.03 8.54 -6.92
CA GLU A 120 12.50 9.84 -6.51
C GLU A 120 11.21 9.77 -5.70
N TRP A 121 10.44 8.69 -5.83
CA TRP A 121 9.19 8.44 -5.10
C TRP A 121 8.92 6.96 -4.92
N PHE A 122 7.91 6.61 -4.13
CA PHE A 122 7.47 5.23 -3.96
C PHE A 122 6.53 4.82 -5.10
N LEU A 123 6.74 3.62 -5.65
CA LEU A 123 5.83 2.99 -6.61
C LEU A 123 4.41 2.91 -6.05
N ARG A 124 3.42 2.80 -6.91
CA ARG A 124 2.04 2.51 -6.50
C ARG A 124 1.82 1.04 -6.24
N ALA A 125 2.29 0.20 -7.14
CA ALA A 125 2.03 -1.23 -7.14
C ALA A 125 2.97 -1.99 -8.09
N TYR A 126 2.88 -3.31 -8.03
CA TYR A 126 3.23 -4.20 -9.14
C TYR A 126 1.96 -4.83 -9.68
N ASP A 127 1.82 -4.88 -11.00
CA ASP A 127 0.69 -5.56 -11.65
C ASP A 127 0.84 -7.09 -11.59
N PHE A 128 -0.16 -7.79 -12.12
CA PHE A 128 -0.16 -9.26 -12.20
C PHE A 128 1.06 -9.83 -12.94
N PHE A 129 1.60 -9.11 -13.89
CA PHE A 129 2.74 -9.54 -14.72
C PHE A 129 4.10 -9.15 -14.14
N GLY A 130 4.11 -8.40 -13.04
CA GLY A 130 5.32 -7.91 -12.38
C GLY A 130 5.83 -6.58 -12.95
N ASN A 131 5.02 -5.86 -13.72
CA ASN A 131 5.36 -4.53 -14.17
C ASN A 131 5.15 -3.53 -13.05
N LYS A 132 6.01 -2.52 -13.00
CA LYS A 132 5.90 -1.40 -12.06
C LYS A 132 4.74 -0.48 -12.43
N ILE A 133 3.94 -0.10 -11.46
CA ILE A 133 2.89 0.90 -11.56
C ILE A 133 3.26 2.08 -10.66
N GLY A 134 3.14 3.29 -11.21
CA GLY A 134 3.57 4.49 -10.50
C GLY A 134 5.07 4.73 -10.58
N SER A 135 5.70 4.37 -11.70
CA SER A 135 7.12 4.52 -12.01
C SER A 135 7.33 5.60 -13.06
N ASP A 136 8.51 6.22 -13.07
CA ASP A 136 8.93 7.10 -14.16
C ASP A 136 9.05 6.38 -15.51
N GLU A 137 9.18 5.05 -15.47
CA GLU A 137 9.17 4.19 -16.67
C GLU A 137 7.80 4.13 -17.36
N ASN A 138 6.70 4.44 -16.66
CA ASN A 138 5.35 4.45 -17.22
C ASN A 138 5.13 5.69 -18.10
N GLU A 139 4.31 5.60 -19.13
CA GLU A 139 3.91 6.76 -19.94
C GLU A 139 2.86 7.60 -19.22
N GLU A 140 1.86 6.97 -18.61
CA GLU A 140 0.78 7.54 -17.82
C GLU A 140 0.80 6.96 -16.39
N GLY A 141 0.21 7.61 -15.42
CA GLY A 141 0.20 7.13 -14.04
C GLY A 141 1.60 6.95 -13.44
N LYS A 142 2.51 7.90 -13.66
CA LYS A 142 3.90 7.82 -13.19
C LYS A 142 4.03 7.91 -11.67
N ILE A 143 3.18 8.68 -11.03
CA ILE A 143 3.20 8.89 -9.59
C ILE A 143 1.78 8.89 -9.04
N PHE A 144 1.60 8.30 -7.86
CA PHE A 144 0.34 8.22 -7.12
C PHE A 144 0.53 8.73 -5.69
N ILE A 145 -0.42 9.51 -5.18
CA ILE A 145 -0.32 10.13 -3.85
C ILE A 145 -0.37 9.10 -2.71
N GLU A 146 -1.15 8.03 -2.86
CA GLU A 146 -1.44 7.06 -1.79
C GLU A 146 -0.16 6.44 -1.22
N SER A 147 0.74 6.00 -2.09
CA SER A 147 2.00 5.38 -1.65
C SER A 147 2.93 6.40 -0.98
N GLN A 148 2.96 7.65 -1.50
CA GLN A 148 3.80 8.70 -0.91
C GLN A 148 3.33 9.01 0.51
N GLY A 149 2.01 9.14 0.70
CA GLY A 149 1.41 9.40 2.00
C GLY A 149 1.69 8.27 3.00
N TRP A 150 1.30 7.04 2.67
CA TRP A 150 1.38 5.91 3.59
C TRP A 150 2.81 5.48 3.91
N CYS A 151 3.71 5.43 2.91
CA CYS A 151 5.12 5.07 3.16
C CYS A 151 5.84 6.15 3.98
N THR A 152 5.50 7.44 3.78
CA THR A 152 6.06 8.55 4.57
C THR A 152 5.53 8.53 6.00
N MET A 153 4.22 8.36 6.22
CA MET A 153 3.65 8.19 7.56
C MET A 153 4.25 6.98 8.29
N ALA A 154 4.56 5.93 7.57
CA ALA A 154 5.26 4.77 8.08
C ALA A 154 6.73 5.05 8.44
N GLY A 155 7.31 6.16 7.98
CA GLY A 155 8.72 6.50 8.17
C GLY A 155 9.68 5.59 7.42
N ILE A 156 9.23 4.99 6.30
CA ILE A 156 10.06 4.07 5.52
C ILE A 156 11.15 4.87 4.80
N GLY A 157 12.42 4.58 5.12
CA GLY A 157 13.56 5.31 4.57
C GLY A 157 13.69 6.76 5.06
N LEU A 158 13.12 7.09 6.23
CA LEU A 158 13.20 8.43 6.82
C LEU A 158 14.67 8.87 7.03
N GLU A 159 15.49 7.98 7.61
CA GLU A 159 16.91 8.23 7.85
C GLU A 159 17.74 8.34 6.54
N ASP A 160 17.24 7.71 5.48
CA ASP A 160 17.85 7.71 4.15
C ASP A 160 17.38 8.91 3.29
N GLY A 161 16.47 9.75 3.81
CA GLY A 161 15.91 10.90 3.12
C GLY A 161 14.81 10.55 2.08
N LEU A 162 14.38 9.29 1.99
CA LEU A 162 13.39 8.86 0.99
C LEU A 162 12.04 9.54 1.20
N CYS A 163 11.59 9.66 2.46
CA CYS A 163 10.33 10.32 2.80
C CYS A 163 10.29 11.78 2.33
N ALA A 164 11.37 12.55 2.58
CA ALA A 164 11.44 13.95 2.15
C ALA A 164 11.39 14.05 0.63
N LYS A 165 12.18 13.22 -0.07
CA LYS A 165 12.22 13.19 -1.53
C LYS A 165 10.88 12.79 -2.15
N ALA A 166 10.18 11.80 -1.56
CA ALA A 166 8.85 11.40 -2.00
C ALA A 166 7.81 12.52 -1.87
N LEU A 167 7.85 13.27 -0.76
CA LEU A 167 6.97 14.42 -0.54
C LEU A 167 7.28 15.58 -1.50
N ASP A 168 8.55 15.86 -1.77
CA ASP A 168 8.97 16.87 -2.76
C ASP A 168 8.46 16.47 -4.16
N SER A 169 8.62 15.20 -4.56
CA SER A 169 8.10 14.67 -5.82
C SER A 169 6.57 14.74 -5.91
N ALA A 170 5.87 14.40 -4.82
CA ALA A 170 4.42 14.52 -4.74
C ALA A 170 3.98 15.98 -4.91
N LYS A 171 4.64 16.91 -4.23
CA LYS A 171 4.37 18.33 -4.35
C LYS A 171 4.60 18.83 -5.77
N GLU A 172 5.75 18.50 -6.36
CA GLU A 172 6.11 18.96 -7.71
C GLU A 172 5.16 18.43 -8.78
N ARG A 173 4.71 17.17 -8.64
CA ARG A 173 4.04 16.45 -9.71
C ARG A 173 2.53 16.33 -9.53
N LEU A 174 2.02 16.42 -8.31
CA LEU A 174 0.59 16.20 -8.01
C LEU A 174 -0.12 17.47 -7.51
N GLU A 175 0.62 18.49 -7.04
CA GLU A 175 0.02 19.75 -6.57
C GLU A 175 -0.53 20.57 -7.75
N CYS A 176 -1.75 21.03 -7.62
CA CYS A 176 -2.37 21.96 -8.54
C CYS A 176 -3.09 23.10 -7.76
N GLU A 177 -3.66 24.07 -8.47
CA GLU A 177 -4.38 25.21 -7.88
C GLU A 177 -5.48 24.79 -6.87
N HIS A 178 -6.05 23.59 -7.06
CA HIS A 178 -7.20 23.13 -6.29
C HIS A 178 -6.86 22.08 -5.21
N GLY A 179 -5.64 21.61 -5.17
CA GLY A 179 -5.18 20.59 -4.23
C GLY A 179 -4.24 19.58 -4.86
N MET A 180 -4.20 18.36 -4.30
CA MET A 180 -3.38 17.27 -4.79
C MET A 180 -4.24 16.32 -5.63
N VAL A 181 -3.82 16.05 -6.88
CA VAL A 181 -4.44 15.01 -7.70
C VAL A 181 -3.96 13.63 -7.28
N LEU A 182 -4.76 12.59 -7.53
CA LEU A 182 -4.45 11.22 -7.13
C LEU A 182 -3.23 10.64 -7.85
N ASN A 183 -3.13 10.90 -9.15
CA ASN A 183 -2.02 10.42 -9.99
C ASN A 183 -1.72 11.40 -11.11
N ASN A 184 -0.53 11.30 -11.69
CA ASN A 184 -0.10 12.12 -12.82
C ASN A 184 0.96 11.40 -13.67
N PRO A 185 0.93 11.49 -15.03
CA PRO A 185 -0.20 11.96 -15.85
C PRO A 185 -1.47 11.12 -15.68
N ALA A 186 -2.63 11.71 -15.96
CA ALA A 186 -3.88 10.95 -16.03
C ALA A 186 -3.83 9.93 -17.17
N TYR A 187 -4.63 8.86 -17.05
CA TYR A 187 -4.85 7.93 -18.15
C TYR A 187 -5.76 8.57 -19.21
N THR A 188 -5.33 8.51 -20.47
CA THR A 188 -6.07 9.08 -21.62
C THR A 188 -6.82 8.04 -22.43
N THR A 189 -6.46 6.75 -22.24
CA THR A 189 -7.09 5.61 -22.91
C THR A 189 -7.31 4.46 -21.90
N TYR A 190 -8.20 3.53 -22.26
CA TYR A 190 -8.44 2.36 -21.41
C TYR A 190 -7.30 1.35 -21.52
N HIS A 191 -6.70 1.05 -20.39
CA HIS A 191 -5.67 0.04 -20.18
C HIS A 191 -6.25 -1.15 -19.42
N VAL A 192 -6.38 -2.30 -20.07
CA VAL A 192 -7.00 -3.48 -19.49
C VAL A 192 -6.27 -3.97 -18.23
N GLU A 193 -4.96 -3.77 -18.17
CA GLU A 193 -4.10 -4.13 -17.05
C GLU A 193 -4.23 -3.20 -15.84
N MET A 194 -4.75 -1.99 -16.03
CA MET A 194 -5.04 -1.03 -14.96
C MET A 194 -6.47 -1.15 -14.45
N GLY A 195 -7.38 -1.60 -15.30
CA GLY A 195 -8.78 -1.72 -14.99
C GLY A 195 -9.56 -0.41 -15.09
N GLU A 196 -10.60 -0.30 -14.31
CA GLU A 196 -11.63 0.76 -14.42
C GLU A 196 -11.06 2.17 -14.30
N ILE A 197 -10.00 2.37 -13.52
CA ILE A 197 -9.35 3.69 -13.34
C ILE A 197 -9.03 4.36 -14.67
N SER A 198 -8.54 3.59 -15.64
CA SER A 198 -8.14 4.11 -16.95
C SER A 198 -9.30 4.34 -17.92
N SER A 199 -10.54 3.99 -17.52
CA SER A 199 -11.75 4.25 -18.31
C SER A 199 -12.39 5.61 -18.01
N TYR A 200 -12.02 6.23 -16.89
CA TYR A 200 -12.57 7.52 -16.52
C TYR A 200 -11.93 8.67 -17.32
N PRO A 201 -12.67 9.73 -17.59
CA PRO A 201 -12.07 10.97 -18.13
C PRO A 201 -10.97 11.51 -17.23
N GLU A 202 -9.98 12.15 -17.81
CA GLU A 202 -8.91 12.83 -17.08
C GLU A 202 -9.46 13.82 -16.04
N GLY A 203 -8.94 13.78 -14.81
CA GLY A 203 -9.38 14.62 -13.69
C GLY A 203 -10.70 14.17 -13.06
N TYR A 204 -11.24 13.03 -13.45
CA TYR A 204 -12.50 12.53 -12.90
C TYR A 204 -12.29 11.27 -12.05
N LYS A 205 -12.94 11.23 -10.88
CA LYS A 205 -12.81 10.15 -9.90
C LYS A 205 -11.34 9.86 -9.62
N GLU A 206 -10.95 8.59 -9.63
CA GLU A 206 -9.61 8.12 -9.32
C GLU A 206 -8.60 8.36 -10.45
N ASN A 207 -9.04 8.76 -11.66
CA ASN A 207 -8.13 9.10 -12.75
C ASN A 207 -7.68 10.56 -12.66
N ALA A 208 -6.70 10.82 -11.81
CA ALA A 208 -6.16 12.16 -11.51
C ALA A 208 -7.18 13.16 -10.93
N GLY A 209 -8.27 12.69 -10.34
CA GLY A 209 -9.17 13.53 -9.58
C GLY A 209 -8.58 13.96 -8.24
N ILE A 210 -9.23 14.89 -7.56
CA ILE A 210 -8.89 15.34 -6.19
C ILE A 210 -9.85 14.71 -5.22
N PHE A 211 -9.30 13.95 -4.25
CA PHE A 211 -10.06 13.28 -3.20
C PHE A 211 -9.64 13.79 -1.83
N CYS A 212 -10.60 14.16 -1.00
CA CYS A 212 -10.34 14.78 0.29
C CYS A 212 -10.05 13.78 1.44
N HIS A 213 -10.10 12.51 1.18
CA HIS A 213 -9.86 11.45 2.18
C HIS A 213 -8.63 10.59 1.89
N ASN A 214 -7.71 11.14 1.16
CA ASN A 214 -6.40 10.55 0.88
C ASN A 214 -5.33 11.17 1.75
#